data_bcb4f3c683eae2c9f3e2a7e7e19e84a0
#
_entry.id   bcb4f3c683eae2c9f3e2a7e7e19e84a0
#
_cell.length_a   1.000
_cell.length_b   1.000
_cell.length_c   1.000
_cell.angle_alpha   90.00
_cell.angle_beta   90.00
_cell.angle_gamma   90.00
#
_symmetry.space_group_name_H-M   'P 1'
#
loop_
_entity.id
_entity.type
_entity.pdbx_description
1 polymer ?
#
loop_
_entity_poly.entity_id
_entity_poly.type
_entity_poly.pdbx_seq_one_letter_code
_entity_poly.pdbx_strand_id
1 'polypeptide(L)'
;MMPLGTLSTAAATFASQNFGAGKYDRVYKGIKDAVLIAIGWSACAILIVFAIGKYMVKWLTGTSDAEIIRNALMYMKINIVFFLVLSILLVLRSSLQGVGRKIVPVLGSGIELILKFGAVNIITNQLGYFGVCILEPIIWVICAVLVLGDFVVYQKANKKVQTV
;
A
#
# COMPACT_ATOMS: atom_id res chain seq x y z
N MET A 1 -3.89 6.20 8.11
CA MET A 1 -3.85 4.79 7.64
C MET A 1 -5.07 3.95 8.02
N MET A 2 -5.79 4.25 9.10
CA MET A 2 -6.96 3.45 9.55
C MET A 2 -8.00 3.14 8.47
N PRO A 3 -8.49 4.07 7.62
CA PRO A 3 -9.52 3.76 6.63
C PRO A 3 -9.07 2.72 5.58
N LEU A 4 -7.81 2.77 5.15
CA LEU A 4 -7.28 1.76 4.21
C LEU A 4 -7.12 0.38 4.87
N GLY A 5 -6.72 0.34 6.14
CA GLY A 5 -6.65 -0.92 6.90
C GLY A 5 -8.01 -1.58 7.03
N THR A 6 -9.04 -0.82 7.37
CA THR A 6 -10.42 -1.31 7.46
C THR A 6 -10.94 -1.79 6.11
N LEU A 7 -10.70 -1.02 5.04
CA LEU A 7 -11.09 -1.40 3.68
C LEU A 7 -10.39 -2.69 3.22
N SER A 8 -9.09 -2.83 3.48
CA SER A 8 -8.33 -4.03 3.11
C SER A 8 -8.81 -5.27 3.87
N THR A 9 -9.16 -5.13 5.15
CA THR A 9 -9.74 -6.21 5.95
C THR A 9 -11.14 -6.60 5.44
N ALA A 10 -11.98 -5.63 5.11
CA ALA A 10 -13.29 -5.88 4.51
C ALA A 10 -13.17 -6.59 3.15
N ALA A 11 -12.24 -6.16 2.30
CA ALA A 11 -11.95 -6.81 1.03
C ALA A 11 -11.47 -8.26 1.22
N ALA A 12 -10.62 -8.53 2.19
CA ALA A 12 -10.15 -9.88 2.52
C ALA A 12 -11.30 -10.78 2.98
N THR A 13 -12.18 -10.27 3.85
CA THR A 13 -13.35 -10.99 4.34
C THR A 13 -14.31 -11.31 3.20
N PHE A 14 -14.62 -10.33 2.36
CA PHE A 14 -15.46 -10.51 1.18
C PHE A 14 -14.86 -11.54 0.21
N ALA A 15 -13.55 -11.44 -0.06
CA ALA A 15 -12.85 -12.36 -0.94
C ALA A 15 -12.87 -13.79 -0.40
N SER A 16 -12.61 -13.99 0.89
CA SER A 16 -12.59 -15.32 1.52
C SER A 16 -13.97 -15.99 1.52
N GLN A 17 -15.04 -15.25 1.82
CA GLN A 17 -16.41 -15.76 1.82
C GLN A 17 -16.86 -16.19 0.42
N ASN A 18 -16.61 -15.37 -0.60
CA ASN A 18 -16.97 -15.68 -1.98
C ASN A 18 -16.09 -16.78 -2.58
N PHE A 19 -14.81 -16.85 -2.18
CA PHE A 19 -13.91 -17.93 -2.56
C PHE A 19 -14.38 -19.28 -1.98
N GLY A 20 -14.73 -19.35 -0.69
CA GLY A 20 -15.27 -20.54 -0.05
C GLY A 20 -16.61 -20.99 -0.65
N ALA A 21 -17.40 -20.06 -1.20
CA ALA A 21 -18.65 -20.35 -1.90
C ALA A 21 -18.45 -20.70 -3.40
N GLY A 22 -17.21 -20.78 -3.91
CA GLY A 22 -16.90 -21.06 -5.32
C GLY A 22 -17.23 -19.93 -6.29
N LYS A 23 -17.55 -18.71 -5.78
CA LYS A 23 -17.99 -17.56 -6.60
C LYS A 23 -16.82 -16.69 -7.03
N TYR A 24 -15.93 -17.21 -7.84
CA TYR A 24 -14.69 -16.55 -8.25
C TYR A 24 -14.90 -15.20 -8.94
N ASP A 25 -15.92 -15.05 -9.76
CA ASP A 25 -16.22 -13.78 -10.43
C ASP A 25 -16.54 -12.66 -9.43
N ARG A 26 -17.24 -13.01 -8.35
CA ARG A 26 -17.50 -12.06 -7.26
C ARG A 26 -16.23 -11.69 -6.49
N VAL A 27 -15.30 -12.63 -6.30
CA VAL A 27 -14.00 -12.35 -5.69
C VAL A 27 -13.26 -11.29 -6.50
N TYR A 28 -13.15 -11.49 -7.83
CA TYR A 28 -12.45 -10.53 -8.69
C TYR A 28 -13.11 -9.15 -8.71
N LYS A 29 -14.44 -9.13 -8.86
CA LYS A 29 -15.20 -7.88 -8.86
C LYS A 29 -15.02 -7.14 -7.53
N GLY A 30 -15.17 -7.83 -6.41
CA GLY A 30 -15.02 -7.22 -5.08
C GLY A 30 -13.62 -6.67 -4.82
N ILE A 31 -12.56 -7.39 -5.24
CA ILE A 31 -11.18 -6.89 -5.15
C ILE A 31 -11.00 -5.64 -6.01
N LYS A 32 -11.51 -5.65 -7.25
CA LYS A 32 -11.44 -4.50 -8.16
C LYS A 32 -12.16 -3.29 -7.58
N ASP A 33 -13.37 -3.47 -7.06
CA ASP A 33 -14.15 -2.40 -6.46
C ASP A 33 -13.45 -1.83 -5.21
N ALA A 34 -12.88 -2.69 -4.37
CA ALA A 34 -12.09 -2.27 -3.21
C ALA A 34 -10.83 -1.47 -3.60
N VAL A 35 -10.14 -1.88 -4.67
CA VAL A 35 -9.00 -1.13 -5.22
C VAL A 35 -9.44 0.24 -5.74
N LEU A 36 -10.56 0.34 -6.44
CA LEU A 36 -11.07 1.62 -6.92
C LEU A 36 -11.43 2.58 -5.77
N ILE A 37 -12.07 2.06 -4.71
CA ILE A 37 -12.36 2.83 -3.50
C ILE A 37 -11.06 3.30 -2.82
N ALA A 38 -10.05 2.42 -2.74
CA ALA A 38 -8.75 2.75 -2.15
C ALA A 38 -8.01 3.84 -2.95
N ILE A 39 -8.08 3.79 -4.29
CA ILE A 39 -7.54 4.82 -5.18
C ILE A 39 -8.26 6.16 -4.95
N GLY A 40 -9.58 6.16 -4.92
CA GLY A 40 -10.39 7.36 -4.65
C GLY A 40 -10.04 7.99 -3.29
N TRP A 41 -9.95 7.18 -2.25
CA TRP A 41 -9.51 7.65 -0.92
C TRP A 41 -8.09 8.24 -0.96
N SER A 42 -7.16 7.57 -1.63
CA SER A 42 -5.77 8.04 -1.74
C SER A 42 -5.69 9.35 -2.52
N ALA A 43 -6.46 9.50 -3.58
CA ALA A 43 -6.54 10.76 -4.33
C ALA A 43 -7.05 11.91 -3.46
N CYS A 44 -8.12 11.68 -2.68
CA CYS A 44 -8.61 12.67 -1.71
C CYS A 44 -7.53 13.02 -0.67
N ALA A 45 -6.82 12.03 -0.13
CA ALA A 45 -5.76 12.25 0.85
C ALA A 45 -4.60 13.08 0.25
N ILE A 46 -4.21 12.80 -1.01
CA ILE A 46 -3.20 13.58 -1.73
C ILE A 46 -3.63 15.03 -1.83
N LEU A 47 -4.86 15.31 -2.28
CA LEU A 47 -5.39 16.67 -2.42
C LEU A 47 -5.39 17.42 -1.07
N ILE A 48 -5.83 16.76 0.01
CA ILE A 48 -5.86 17.34 1.35
C ILE A 48 -4.43 17.71 1.81
N VAL A 49 -3.47 16.78 1.66
CA VAL A 49 -2.09 17.04 2.09
C VAL A 49 -1.44 18.17 1.29
N PHE A 50 -1.69 18.25 -0.01
CA PHE A 50 -1.16 19.37 -0.81
C PHE A 50 -1.82 20.70 -0.47
N ALA A 51 -3.12 20.72 -0.14
CA ALA A 51 -3.86 21.93 0.19
C ALA A 51 -3.51 22.48 1.58
N ILE A 52 -3.53 21.62 2.61
CA ILE A 52 -3.43 22.07 4.01
C ILE A 52 -2.28 21.44 4.79
N GLY A 53 -1.41 20.66 4.16
CA GLY A 53 -0.34 19.91 4.82
C GLY A 53 0.61 20.79 5.64
N LYS A 54 0.91 22.01 5.18
CA LYS A 54 1.73 22.96 5.94
C LYS A 54 1.10 23.34 7.28
N TYR A 55 -0.20 23.58 7.27
CA TYR A 55 -0.95 23.93 8.49
C TYR A 55 -1.05 22.71 9.44
N MET A 56 -1.27 21.52 8.88
CA MET A 56 -1.31 20.28 9.64
C MET A 56 0.03 20.00 10.33
N VAL A 57 1.15 20.12 9.62
CA VAL A 57 2.49 19.95 10.19
C VAL A 57 2.73 20.95 11.32
N LYS A 58 2.46 22.24 11.07
CA LYS A 58 2.66 23.28 12.10
C LYS A 58 1.81 23.04 13.35
N TRP A 59 0.57 22.59 13.17
CA TRP A 59 -0.33 22.29 14.30
C TRP A 59 0.12 21.07 15.08
N LEU A 60 0.56 20.00 14.40
CA LEU A 60 1.01 18.76 15.02
C LEU A 60 2.34 18.90 15.75
N THR A 61 3.28 19.65 15.18
CA THR A 61 4.63 19.83 15.77
C THR A 61 4.67 20.92 16.83
N GLY A 62 3.67 21.81 16.84
CA GLY A 62 3.64 22.96 17.76
C GLY A 62 4.80 23.93 17.58
N THR A 63 5.64 23.77 16.55
CA THR A 63 6.81 24.60 16.30
C THR A 63 6.62 25.53 15.10
N SER A 64 7.33 26.65 15.14
CA SER A 64 7.43 27.56 14.00
C SER A 64 8.79 27.48 13.31
N ASP A 65 9.66 26.54 13.73
CA ASP A 65 10.96 26.33 13.12
C ASP A 65 10.80 25.94 11.64
N ALA A 66 11.40 26.76 10.77
CA ALA A 66 11.27 26.62 9.33
C ALA A 66 11.93 25.32 8.80
N GLU A 67 13.01 24.87 9.44
CA GLU A 67 13.74 23.68 9.02
C GLU A 67 12.94 22.42 9.35
N ILE A 68 12.39 22.32 10.56
CA ILE A 68 11.56 21.21 10.99
C ILE A 68 10.32 21.10 10.08
N ILE A 69 9.65 22.23 9.84
CA ILE A 69 8.45 22.25 8.97
C ILE A 69 8.81 21.85 7.54
N ARG A 70 9.93 22.33 6.99
CA ARG A 70 10.37 21.97 5.63
C ARG A 70 10.64 20.46 5.51
N ASN A 71 11.37 19.90 6.46
CA ASN A 71 11.71 18.47 6.46
C ASN A 71 10.46 17.59 6.61
N ALA A 72 9.56 17.93 7.53
CA ALA A 72 8.30 17.22 7.71
C ALA A 72 7.40 17.29 6.45
N LEU A 73 7.32 18.46 5.81
CA LEU A 73 6.57 18.63 4.56
C LEU A 73 7.18 17.83 3.41
N MET A 74 8.51 17.78 3.31
CA MET A 74 9.19 16.98 2.28
C MET A 74 8.86 15.50 2.44
N TYR A 75 9.00 14.96 3.65
CA TYR A 75 8.63 13.58 3.96
C TYR A 75 7.16 13.30 3.62
N MET A 76 6.26 14.15 4.10
CA MET A 76 4.82 13.98 3.90
C MET A 76 4.42 14.04 2.42
N LYS A 77 4.96 14.99 1.66
CA LYS A 77 4.64 15.14 0.22
C LYS A 77 5.16 13.98 -0.62
N ILE A 78 6.37 13.49 -0.35
CA ILE A 78 6.91 12.33 -1.05
C ILE A 78 6.06 11.10 -0.75
N ASN A 79 5.83 10.80 0.52
CA ASN A 79 5.11 9.60 0.91
C ASN A 79 3.64 9.61 0.46
N ILE A 80 2.96 10.76 0.50
CA ILE A 80 1.54 10.82 0.11
C ILE A 80 1.31 10.53 -1.38
N VAL A 81 2.24 10.89 -2.26
CA VAL A 81 2.15 10.54 -3.69
C VAL A 81 2.18 9.03 -3.88
N PHE A 82 3.05 8.33 -3.15
CA PHE A 82 3.16 6.88 -3.20
C PHE A 82 2.09 6.16 -2.35
N PHE A 83 1.27 6.90 -1.61
CA PHE A 83 0.15 6.34 -0.84
C PHE A 83 -0.86 5.61 -1.74
N LEU A 84 -0.96 6.01 -3.01
CA LEU A 84 -1.75 5.33 -4.02
C LEU A 84 -1.21 3.91 -4.28
N VAL A 85 0.11 3.74 -4.40
CA VAL A 85 0.75 2.43 -4.55
C VAL A 85 0.53 1.58 -3.30
N LEU A 86 0.72 2.18 -2.12
CA LEU A 86 0.48 1.51 -0.84
C LEU A 86 -0.97 1.03 -0.70
N SER A 87 -1.95 1.83 -1.14
CA SER A 87 -3.36 1.48 -1.03
C SER A 87 -3.71 0.25 -1.88
N ILE A 88 -3.21 0.18 -3.10
CA ILE A 88 -3.37 -0.99 -3.98
C ILE A 88 -2.68 -2.21 -3.36
N LEU A 89 -1.44 -2.04 -2.88
CA LEU A 89 -0.69 -3.10 -2.21
C LEU A 89 -1.46 -3.69 -1.03
N LEU A 90 -2.00 -2.86 -0.14
CA LEU A 90 -2.72 -3.32 1.06
C LEU A 90 -3.99 -4.10 0.71
N VAL A 91 -4.79 -3.61 -0.24
CA VAL A 91 -6.03 -4.29 -0.66
C VAL A 91 -5.72 -5.64 -1.32
N LEU A 92 -4.79 -5.67 -2.26
CA LEU A 92 -4.42 -6.92 -2.96
C LEU A 92 -3.80 -7.93 -2.02
N ARG A 93 -2.88 -7.50 -1.17
CA ARG A 93 -2.20 -8.36 -0.18
C ARG A 93 -3.18 -9.02 0.78
N SER A 94 -4.10 -8.24 1.36
CA SER A 94 -5.10 -8.74 2.27
C SER A 94 -6.10 -9.66 1.57
N SER A 95 -6.51 -9.33 0.34
CA SER A 95 -7.42 -10.16 -0.45
C SER A 95 -6.80 -11.49 -0.84
N LEU A 96 -5.52 -11.53 -1.24
CA LEU A 96 -4.79 -12.77 -1.53
C LEU A 96 -4.67 -13.66 -0.28
N GLN A 97 -4.41 -13.05 0.88
CA GLN A 97 -4.43 -13.79 2.15
C GLN A 97 -5.81 -14.37 2.44
N GLY A 98 -6.88 -13.61 2.17
CA GLY A 98 -8.26 -14.03 2.34
C GLY A 98 -8.64 -15.26 1.48
N VAL A 99 -8.11 -15.38 0.27
CA VAL A 99 -8.32 -16.53 -0.62
C VAL A 99 -7.31 -17.66 -0.40
N GLY A 100 -6.55 -17.63 0.70
CA GLY A 100 -5.61 -18.68 1.08
C GLY A 100 -4.21 -18.59 0.47
N ARG A 101 -3.94 -17.61 -0.39
CA ARG A 101 -2.61 -17.37 -0.98
C ARG A 101 -1.74 -16.56 -0.01
N LYS A 102 -1.12 -17.24 0.94
CA LYS A 102 -0.37 -16.61 2.05
C LYS A 102 1.12 -16.42 1.76
N ILE A 103 1.68 -17.22 0.85
CA ILE A 103 3.14 -17.31 0.66
C ILE A 103 3.72 -15.97 0.19
N VAL A 104 3.22 -15.43 -0.93
CA VAL A 104 3.76 -14.18 -1.50
C VAL A 104 3.55 -12.97 -0.60
N PRO A 105 2.36 -12.77 0.02
CA PRO A 105 2.15 -11.74 1.03
C PRO A 105 3.12 -11.84 2.23
N VAL A 106 3.40 -13.03 2.72
CA VAL A 106 4.33 -13.24 3.86
C VAL A 106 5.78 -12.98 3.44
N LEU A 107 6.19 -13.51 2.28
CA LEU A 107 7.53 -13.22 1.73
C LEU A 107 7.71 -11.71 1.48
N GLY A 108 6.68 -11.03 0.97
CA GLY A 108 6.69 -9.58 0.80
C GLY A 108 6.98 -8.83 2.11
N SER A 109 6.42 -9.29 3.24
CA SER A 109 6.72 -8.72 4.57
C SER A 109 8.16 -8.95 5.00
N GLY A 110 8.70 -10.14 4.72
CA GLY A 110 10.09 -10.46 5.01
C GLY A 110 11.05 -9.61 4.17
N ILE A 111 10.77 -9.46 2.88
CA ILE A 111 11.53 -8.60 1.97
C ILE A 111 11.47 -7.14 2.43
N GLU A 112 10.28 -6.65 2.81
CA GLU A 112 10.10 -5.31 3.35
C GLU A 112 10.98 -5.07 4.57
N LEU A 113 11.03 -6.03 5.50
CA LEU A 113 11.85 -5.96 6.70
C LEU A 113 13.35 -5.91 6.37
N ILE A 114 13.82 -6.83 5.51
CA ILE A 114 15.22 -6.91 5.09
C ILE A 114 15.66 -5.63 4.37
N LEU A 115 14.81 -5.12 3.46
CA LEU A 115 15.10 -3.89 2.75
C LEU A 115 15.14 -2.67 3.69
N LYS A 116 14.26 -2.60 4.68
CA LYS A 116 14.28 -1.52 5.68
C LYS A 116 15.59 -1.53 6.47
N PHE A 117 16.00 -2.66 6.99
CA PHE A 117 17.24 -2.76 7.77
C PHE A 117 18.50 -2.59 6.91
N GLY A 118 18.55 -3.20 5.73
CA GLY A 118 19.72 -3.15 4.84
C GLY A 118 19.89 -1.79 4.16
N ALA A 119 18.80 -1.23 3.67
CA ALA A 119 18.86 0.00 2.88
C ALA A 119 19.00 1.28 3.73
N VAL A 120 18.51 1.28 4.98
CA VAL A 120 18.59 2.45 5.87
C VAL A 120 20.04 2.95 5.99
N ASN A 121 20.98 2.07 6.34
CA ASN A 121 22.37 2.48 6.53
C ASN A 121 23.02 2.98 5.24
N ILE A 122 22.76 2.32 4.11
CA ILE A 122 23.39 2.66 2.82
C ILE A 122 22.78 3.97 2.27
N ILE A 123 21.46 4.06 2.25
CA ILE A 123 20.74 5.18 1.64
C ILE A 123 20.89 6.44 2.47
N THR A 124 20.84 6.33 3.82
CA THR A 124 20.96 7.48 4.72
C THR A 124 22.36 8.07 4.68
N ASN A 125 23.41 7.24 4.58
CA ASN A 125 24.77 7.73 4.48
C ASN A 125 25.06 8.45 3.16
N GLN A 126 24.40 8.08 2.07
CA GLN A 126 24.62 8.69 0.75
C GLN A 126 23.71 9.90 0.47
N LEU A 127 22.43 9.81 0.86
CA LEU A 127 21.39 10.77 0.49
C LEU A 127 20.87 11.58 1.69
N GLY A 128 21.39 11.35 2.90
CA GLY A 128 20.95 12.04 4.11
C GLY A 128 19.44 11.87 4.36
N TYR A 129 18.79 12.95 4.77
CA TYR A 129 17.35 12.94 5.08
C TYR A 129 16.45 12.61 3.88
N PHE A 130 16.86 13.00 2.68
CA PHE A 130 16.12 12.66 1.45
C PHE A 130 16.06 11.14 1.25
N GLY A 131 17.15 10.43 1.57
CA GLY A 131 17.18 8.97 1.53
C GLY A 131 16.13 8.34 2.43
N VAL A 132 15.93 8.87 3.63
CA VAL A 132 14.87 8.41 4.55
C VAL A 132 13.49 8.64 3.95
N CYS A 133 13.27 9.76 3.26
CA CYS A 133 11.98 10.10 2.64
C CYS A 133 11.57 9.15 1.51
N ILE A 134 12.52 8.64 0.72
CA ILE A 134 12.23 7.79 -0.44
C ILE A 134 12.29 6.29 -0.14
N LEU A 135 12.84 5.89 0.99
CA LEU A 135 13.01 4.48 1.36
C LEU A 135 11.69 3.72 1.38
N GLU A 136 10.69 4.23 2.11
CA GLU A 136 9.36 3.62 2.19
C GLU A 136 8.67 3.52 0.83
N PRO A 137 8.58 4.60 0.01
CA PRO A 137 8.06 4.52 -1.35
C PRO A 137 8.68 3.44 -2.22
N ILE A 138 10.00 3.32 -2.21
CA ILE A 138 10.70 2.30 -3.01
C ILE A 138 10.27 0.89 -2.58
N ILE A 139 10.23 0.64 -1.28
CA ILE A 139 9.81 -0.65 -0.73
C ILE A 139 8.37 -0.96 -1.12
N TRP A 140 7.45 0.02 -1.03
CA TRP A 140 6.06 -0.19 -1.43
C TRP A 140 5.91 -0.54 -2.91
N VAL A 141 6.70 0.08 -3.79
CA VAL A 141 6.70 -0.25 -5.22
C VAL A 141 7.18 -1.69 -5.45
N ILE A 142 8.29 -2.08 -4.82
CA ILE A 142 8.82 -3.46 -4.95
C ILE A 142 7.78 -4.47 -4.47
N CYS A 143 7.20 -4.27 -3.29
CA CYS A 143 6.17 -5.15 -2.74
C CYS A 143 4.89 -5.16 -3.58
N ALA A 144 4.48 -4.02 -4.14
CA ALA A 144 3.32 -3.92 -5.00
C ALA A 144 3.50 -4.73 -6.30
N VAL A 145 4.68 -4.67 -6.92
CA VAL A 145 4.99 -5.46 -8.12
C VAL A 145 4.92 -6.96 -7.82
N LEU A 146 5.46 -7.42 -6.68
CA LEU A 146 5.41 -8.84 -6.28
C LEU A 146 3.97 -9.30 -6.06
N VAL A 147 3.16 -8.53 -5.33
CA VAL A 147 1.77 -8.87 -5.03
C VAL A 147 0.87 -8.80 -6.26
N LEU A 148 1.10 -7.83 -7.15
CA LEU A 148 0.40 -7.74 -8.45
C LEU A 148 0.73 -8.95 -9.32
N GLY A 149 1.99 -9.37 -9.37
CA GLY A 149 2.42 -10.57 -10.10
C GLY A 149 1.68 -11.82 -9.60
N ASP A 150 1.61 -12.03 -8.28
CA ASP A 150 0.87 -13.15 -7.69
C ASP A 150 -0.63 -13.07 -7.97
N PHE A 151 -1.21 -11.88 -7.93
CA PHE A 151 -2.63 -11.68 -8.28
C PHE A 151 -2.93 -12.05 -9.73
N VAL A 152 -2.07 -11.68 -10.68
CA VAL A 152 -2.22 -12.06 -12.10
C VAL A 152 -2.11 -13.58 -12.29
N VAL A 153 -1.16 -14.22 -11.60
CA VAL A 153 -1.02 -15.69 -11.63
C VAL A 153 -2.29 -16.36 -11.06
N TYR A 154 -2.79 -15.86 -9.93
CA TYR A 154 -4.03 -16.34 -9.32
C TYR A 154 -5.22 -16.22 -10.28
N GLN A 155 -5.36 -15.07 -10.95
CA GLN A 155 -6.43 -14.83 -11.92
C GLN A 155 -6.39 -15.83 -13.09
N LYS A 156 -5.20 -16.05 -13.67
CA LYS A 156 -5.02 -16.98 -14.79
C LYS A 156 -5.32 -18.44 -14.38
N ALA A 157 -4.91 -18.84 -13.19
CA ALA A 157 -5.16 -20.19 -12.68
C ALA A 157 -6.67 -20.48 -12.53
N ASN A 158 -7.43 -19.53 -11.97
CA ASN A 158 -8.86 -19.74 -11.74
C ASN A 158 -9.73 -19.59 -12.99
N LYS A 159 -9.32 -18.79 -13.98
CA LYS A 159 -10.02 -18.74 -15.27
C LYS A 159 -9.97 -20.10 -15.99
N LYS A 160 -8.86 -20.85 -15.88
CA LYS A 160 -8.77 -22.20 -16.47
C LYS A 160 -9.70 -23.22 -15.81
N VAL A 161 -9.98 -23.06 -14.50
CA VAL A 161 -10.88 -23.96 -13.76
C VAL A 161 -12.35 -23.72 -14.12
N GLN A 162 -12.71 -22.50 -14.53
CA GLN A 162 -14.09 -22.16 -14.93
C GLN A 162 -14.43 -22.57 -16.37
N THR A 163 -13.44 -22.89 -17.21
CA THR A 163 -13.63 -23.29 -18.62
C THR A 163 -13.63 -24.81 -18.82
N VAL A 164 -13.50 -25.58 -17.75
CA VAL A 164 -13.63 -27.06 -17.71
C VAL A 164 -14.91 -27.44 -17.00
#